data_3cbff2c6d845626d37e5a0dc1305468e
#
_entry.id   3cbff2c6d845626d37e5a0dc1305468e
#
_cell.length_a   1.000
_cell.length_b   1.000
_cell.length_c   1.000
_cell.angle_alpha   90.00
_cell.angle_beta   90.00
_cell.angle_gamma   90.00
#
_symmetry.space_group_name_H-M   'P 1'
#
loop_
_entity.id
_entity.type
_entity.pdbx_description
1 polymer ?
#
loop_
_entity_poly.entity_id
_entity_poly.type
_entity_poly.pdbx_seq_one_letter_code
_entity_poly.pdbx_strand_id
1 'polypeptide(L)'
;MSRRNISKKRFPKADPTYNSYLVSLLVTRILKAGKKNLAQNIVNGAFDIIKSKTNEDPLVIFERAIRNASPIVEVKARRIGGSTYQVPIEVSSFRATNLALRWIIQYSRQRVGRTMSIKLASEIIDTANDIGNTIKKKEETHKMADANKAFAHFRY
;
A
#
# COMPACT_ATOMS: atom_id res chain seq x y z
N MET A 1 -11.10 14.24 -20.64
CA MET A 1 -11.91 13.28 -19.84
C MET A 1 -13.01 12.73 -20.70
N SER A 2 -13.25 11.40 -20.64
CA SER A 2 -14.35 10.78 -21.39
C SER A 2 -15.70 11.16 -20.77
N ARG A 3 -16.61 11.76 -21.54
CA ARG A 3 -17.96 12.12 -21.08
C ARG A 3 -18.96 10.97 -21.17
N ARG A 4 -18.69 9.94 -21.98
CA ARG A 4 -19.67 8.89 -22.31
C ARG A 4 -19.34 7.52 -21.73
N ASN A 5 -18.07 7.19 -21.54
CA ASN A 5 -17.64 5.86 -21.08
C ASN A 5 -16.67 5.96 -19.90
N ILE A 6 -16.99 5.26 -18.83
CA ILE A 6 -16.03 5.00 -17.74
C ILE A 6 -15.05 3.95 -18.26
N SER A 7 -13.77 4.29 -18.32
CA SER A 7 -12.74 3.35 -18.74
C SER A 7 -12.73 2.13 -17.82
N LYS A 8 -12.79 0.92 -18.41
CA LYS A 8 -12.69 -0.32 -17.63
C LYS A 8 -11.33 -0.37 -16.92
N LYS A 9 -11.34 -0.71 -15.64
CA LYS A 9 -10.11 -0.91 -14.88
C LYS A 9 -9.33 -2.08 -15.48
N ARG A 10 -8.07 -1.86 -15.84
CA ARG A 10 -7.16 -2.91 -16.30
C ARG A 10 -6.41 -3.45 -15.10
N PHE A 11 -6.60 -4.72 -14.81
CA PHE A 11 -5.87 -5.41 -13.75
C PHE A 11 -4.65 -6.12 -14.37
N PRO A 12 -3.46 -6.08 -13.74
CA PRO A 12 -2.32 -6.85 -14.18
C PRO A 12 -2.60 -8.34 -14.03
N LYS A 13 -1.96 -9.17 -14.85
CA LYS A 13 -1.98 -10.62 -14.67
C LYS A 13 -1.20 -10.99 -13.41
N ALA A 14 -1.48 -12.15 -12.82
CA ALA A 14 -0.71 -12.67 -11.70
C ALA A 14 0.78 -12.80 -12.06
N ASP A 15 1.65 -12.64 -11.05
CA ASP A 15 3.08 -12.80 -11.23
C ASP A 15 3.43 -14.26 -11.56
N PRO A 16 4.31 -14.53 -12.56
CA PRO A 16 4.62 -15.90 -12.97
C PRO A 16 5.38 -16.70 -11.91
N THR A 17 6.15 -16.04 -11.04
CA THR A 17 6.97 -16.71 -10.02
C THR A 17 6.15 -17.17 -8.84
N TYR A 18 5.29 -16.30 -8.33
CA TYR A 18 4.48 -16.53 -7.10
C TYR A 18 3.00 -16.74 -7.39
N ASN A 19 2.57 -16.68 -8.65
CA ASN A 19 1.17 -16.76 -9.08
C ASN A 19 0.22 -15.86 -8.26
N SER A 20 0.73 -14.72 -7.77
CA SER A 20 0.02 -13.79 -6.92
C SER A 20 -0.26 -12.46 -7.61
N TYR A 21 -1.53 -12.05 -7.55
CA TYR A 21 -1.96 -10.74 -8.04
C TYR A 21 -1.36 -9.58 -7.21
N LEU A 22 -1.22 -9.76 -5.90
CA LEU A 22 -0.66 -8.75 -5.00
C LEU A 22 0.81 -8.47 -5.29
N VAL A 23 1.58 -9.52 -5.63
CA VAL A 23 2.98 -9.37 -6.05
C VAL A 23 3.07 -8.60 -7.36
N SER A 24 2.22 -8.89 -8.31
CA SER A 24 2.16 -8.16 -9.58
C SER A 24 1.83 -6.66 -9.37
N LEU A 25 0.93 -6.34 -8.44
CA LEU A 25 0.65 -4.95 -8.05
C LEU A 25 1.87 -4.28 -7.40
N LEU A 26 2.60 -4.99 -6.55
CA LEU A 26 3.83 -4.48 -5.93
C LEU A 26 4.89 -4.15 -6.99
N VAL A 27 5.17 -5.08 -7.91
CA VAL A 27 6.10 -4.88 -9.03
C VAL A 27 5.72 -3.65 -9.86
N THR A 28 4.44 -3.52 -10.22
CA THR A 28 3.93 -2.39 -11.00
C THR A 28 4.15 -1.05 -10.29
N ARG A 29 4.11 -1.01 -8.96
CA ARG A 29 4.31 0.22 -8.18
C ARG A 29 5.77 0.56 -7.92
N ILE A 30 6.64 -0.44 -7.86
CA ILE A 30 8.10 -0.24 -7.76
C ILE A 30 8.65 0.25 -9.09
N LEU A 31 8.02 -0.14 -10.20
CA LEU A 31 8.42 0.17 -11.56
C LEU A 31 8.70 1.67 -11.74
N LYS A 32 9.86 1.98 -12.33
CA LYS A 32 10.27 3.31 -12.77
C LYS A 32 10.82 3.23 -14.18
N ALA A 33 10.52 4.22 -15.02
CA ALA A 33 11.02 4.33 -16.39
C ALA A 33 10.79 3.05 -17.24
N GLY A 34 9.73 2.27 -16.97
CA GLY A 34 9.41 1.05 -17.74
C GLY A 34 10.32 -0.15 -17.47
N LYS A 35 11.29 -0.09 -16.54
CA LYS A 35 12.26 -1.15 -16.26
C LYS A 35 11.64 -2.29 -15.44
N LYS A 36 10.75 -3.09 -16.08
CA LYS A 36 9.97 -4.13 -15.40
C LYS A 36 10.84 -5.24 -14.82
N ASN A 37 11.83 -5.73 -15.56
CA ASN A 37 12.72 -6.81 -15.11
C ASN A 37 13.49 -6.41 -13.85
N LEU A 38 13.96 -5.16 -13.80
CA LEU A 38 14.63 -4.64 -12.61
C LEU A 38 13.68 -4.62 -11.39
N ALA A 39 12.42 -4.19 -11.59
CA ALA A 39 11.43 -4.19 -10.53
C ALA A 39 11.11 -5.60 -10.03
N GLN A 40 10.99 -6.60 -10.92
CA GLN A 40 10.82 -8.00 -10.56
C GLN A 40 12.01 -8.53 -9.75
N ASN A 41 13.24 -8.28 -10.21
CA ASN A 41 14.45 -8.70 -9.51
C ASN A 41 14.54 -8.10 -8.10
N ILE A 42 14.11 -6.84 -7.92
CA ILE A 42 14.06 -6.19 -6.60
C ILE A 42 13.07 -6.92 -5.69
N VAL A 43 11.89 -7.27 -6.19
CA VAL A 43 10.85 -7.97 -5.40
C VAL A 43 11.29 -9.39 -5.07
N ASN A 44 11.80 -10.13 -6.04
CA ASN A 44 12.29 -11.50 -5.84
C ASN A 44 13.44 -11.50 -4.81
N GLY A 45 14.43 -10.63 -4.96
CA GLY A 45 15.51 -10.49 -3.99
C GLY A 45 15.04 -10.06 -2.58
N ALA A 46 13.95 -9.27 -2.49
CA ALA A 46 13.36 -8.95 -1.19
C ALA A 46 12.68 -10.18 -0.56
N PHE A 47 11.98 -10.98 -1.35
CA PHE A 47 11.31 -12.20 -0.88
C PHE A 47 12.32 -13.28 -0.45
N ASP A 48 13.44 -13.41 -1.17
CA ASP A 48 14.55 -14.30 -0.77
C ASP A 48 15.13 -13.88 0.60
N ILE A 49 15.29 -12.58 0.82
CA ILE A 49 15.75 -12.04 2.11
C ILE A 49 14.72 -12.29 3.21
N ILE A 50 13.43 -12.13 2.94
CA ILE A 50 12.36 -12.43 3.90
C ILE A 50 12.42 -13.91 4.29
N LYS A 51 12.48 -14.80 3.30
CA LYS A 51 12.57 -16.25 3.52
C LYS A 51 13.78 -16.63 4.38
N SER A 52 14.94 -16.03 4.11
CA SER A 52 16.17 -16.32 4.88
C SER A 52 16.14 -15.79 6.32
N LYS A 53 15.39 -14.70 6.58
CA LYS A 53 15.30 -14.09 7.92
C LYS A 53 14.21 -14.68 8.80
N THR A 54 13.10 -15.08 8.22
CA THR A 54 11.90 -15.49 8.98
C THR A 54 11.64 -17.00 8.93
N ASN A 55 12.26 -17.72 7.98
CA ASN A 55 12.00 -19.13 7.68
C ASN A 55 10.52 -19.45 7.36
N GLU A 56 9.69 -18.42 7.12
CA GLU A 56 8.29 -18.53 6.70
C GLU A 56 8.16 -18.30 5.18
N ASP A 57 7.01 -18.68 4.63
CA ASP A 57 6.69 -18.33 3.23
C ASP A 57 6.60 -16.80 3.07
N PRO A 58 7.41 -16.20 2.18
CA PRO A 58 7.41 -14.77 1.96
C PRO A 58 6.06 -14.20 1.49
N LEU A 59 5.23 -15.02 0.81
CA LEU A 59 3.87 -14.60 0.43
C LEU A 59 2.98 -14.39 1.64
N VAL A 60 3.01 -15.29 2.60
CA VAL A 60 2.19 -15.20 3.83
C VAL A 60 2.55 -13.95 4.63
N ILE A 61 3.85 -13.68 4.77
CA ILE A 61 4.34 -12.47 5.44
C ILE A 61 3.92 -11.21 4.70
N PHE A 62 4.03 -11.21 3.38
CA PHE A 62 3.63 -10.08 2.54
C PHE A 62 2.13 -9.81 2.62
N GLU A 63 1.29 -10.83 2.58
CA GLU A 63 -0.16 -10.69 2.75
C GLU A 63 -0.54 -10.18 4.14
N ARG A 64 0.13 -10.67 5.18
CA ARG A 64 0.00 -10.17 6.56
C ARG A 64 0.37 -8.69 6.62
N ALA A 65 1.49 -8.29 6.04
CA ALA A 65 1.92 -6.89 5.97
C ALA A 65 0.89 -5.99 5.27
N ILE A 66 0.33 -6.41 4.13
CA ILE A 66 -0.72 -5.66 3.43
C ILE A 66 -1.96 -5.52 4.30
N ARG A 67 -2.40 -6.59 4.95
CA ARG A 67 -3.57 -6.59 5.84
C ARG A 67 -3.36 -5.60 6.99
N ASN A 68 -2.21 -5.65 7.65
CA ASN A 68 -1.86 -4.76 8.74
C ASN A 68 -1.76 -3.29 8.30
N ALA A 69 -1.20 -3.02 7.12
CA ALA A 69 -1.05 -1.66 6.59
C ALA A 69 -2.34 -1.07 5.99
N SER A 70 -3.36 -1.88 5.72
CA SER A 70 -4.58 -1.44 5.07
C SER A 70 -5.44 -0.57 5.99
N PRO A 71 -5.73 0.69 5.63
CA PRO A 71 -6.59 1.55 6.42
C PRO A 71 -8.06 1.20 6.20
N ILE A 72 -8.88 1.32 7.26
CA ILE A 72 -10.34 1.13 7.22
C ILE A 72 -11.03 2.44 6.85
N VAL A 73 -10.50 3.57 7.33
CA VAL A 73 -11.08 4.90 7.15
C VAL A 73 -10.02 5.85 6.61
N GLU A 74 -10.42 6.74 5.72
CA GLU A 74 -9.60 7.87 5.25
C GLU A 74 -10.38 9.17 5.32
N VAL A 75 -9.68 10.30 5.28
CA VAL A 75 -10.30 11.63 5.25
C VAL A 75 -10.30 12.15 3.82
N LYS A 76 -11.45 12.68 3.39
CA LYS A 76 -11.60 13.30 2.08
C LYS A 76 -12.12 14.72 2.23
N ALA A 77 -11.44 15.67 1.57
CA ALA A 77 -11.89 17.05 1.53
C ALA A 77 -13.19 17.19 0.70
N ARG A 78 -14.22 17.80 1.26
CA ARG A 78 -15.46 18.16 0.56
C ARG A 78 -15.74 19.65 0.76
N ARG A 79 -16.15 20.30 -0.31
CA ARG A 79 -16.56 21.72 -0.28
C ARG A 79 -18.07 21.83 -0.09
N ILE A 80 -18.48 22.48 0.97
CA ILE A 80 -19.90 22.68 1.34
C ILE A 80 -20.08 24.13 1.69
N GLY A 81 -20.99 24.82 1.01
CA GLY A 81 -21.30 26.22 1.27
C GLY A 81 -20.10 27.17 1.21
N GLY A 82 -19.09 26.87 0.36
CA GLY A 82 -17.87 27.69 0.23
C GLY A 82 -16.73 27.29 1.16
N SER A 83 -16.97 26.54 2.23
CA SER A 83 -15.97 26.05 3.17
C SER A 83 -15.55 24.60 2.84
N THR A 84 -14.29 24.24 3.12
CA THR A 84 -13.76 22.90 2.87
C THR A 84 -13.69 22.12 4.18
N TYR A 85 -14.42 21.01 4.25
CA TYR A 85 -14.47 20.12 5.40
C TYR A 85 -13.73 18.82 5.10
N GLN A 86 -13.05 18.29 6.11
CA GLN A 86 -12.38 17.00 6.06
C GLN A 86 -13.36 15.92 6.54
N VAL A 87 -13.93 15.18 5.61
CA VAL A 87 -14.99 14.20 5.90
C VAL A 87 -14.40 12.80 5.96
N PRO A 88 -14.56 12.05 7.08
CA PRO A 88 -14.13 10.66 7.18
C PRO A 88 -15.04 9.76 6.32
N ILE A 89 -14.42 8.91 5.50
CA ILE A 89 -15.10 7.95 4.65
C ILE A 89 -14.46 6.56 4.78
N GLU A 90 -15.27 5.52 4.67
CA GLU A 90 -14.77 4.14 4.60
C GLU A 90 -14.00 3.90 3.31
N VAL A 91 -12.94 3.13 3.41
CA VAL A 91 -12.07 2.80 2.28
C VAL A 91 -12.47 1.45 1.72
N SER A 92 -12.76 1.38 0.41
CA SER A 92 -12.99 0.10 -0.26
C SER A 92 -11.74 -0.78 -0.20
N SER A 93 -11.90 -2.11 -0.13
CA SER A 93 -10.80 -3.07 -0.02
C SER A 93 -9.72 -2.89 -1.11
N PHE A 94 -10.14 -2.64 -2.34
CA PHE A 94 -9.22 -2.36 -3.45
C PHE A 94 -8.38 -1.09 -3.20
N ARG A 95 -8.98 -0.04 -2.69
CA ARG A 95 -8.28 1.22 -2.38
C ARG A 95 -7.36 1.04 -1.17
N ALA A 96 -7.81 0.34 -0.13
CA ALA A 96 -7.02 0.04 1.06
C ALA A 96 -5.72 -0.70 0.70
N THR A 97 -5.82 -1.78 -0.09
CA THR A 97 -4.65 -2.50 -0.62
C THR A 97 -3.72 -1.58 -1.41
N ASN A 98 -4.27 -0.71 -2.24
CA ASN A 98 -3.48 0.23 -3.02
C ASN A 98 -2.77 1.29 -2.16
N LEU A 99 -3.39 1.74 -1.07
CA LEU A 99 -2.76 2.64 -0.11
C LEU A 99 -1.65 1.95 0.67
N ALA A 100 -1.91 0.74 1.18
CA ALA A 100 -0.93 -0.08 1.87
C ALA A 100 0.35 -0.29 1.03
N LEU A 101 0.20 -0.75 -0.21
CA LEU A 101 1.33 -0.93 -1.12
C LEU A 101 2.11 0.37 -1.39
N ARG A 102 1.39 1.50 -1.51
CA ARG A 102 2.03 2.80 -1.70
C ARG A 102 2.87 3.19 -0.48
N TRP A 103 2.35 3.03 0.72
CA TRP A 103 3.05 3.36 1.94
C TRP A 103 4.25 2.45 2.19
N ILE A 104 4.11 1.14 2.01
CA ILE A 104 5.22 0.19 2.11
C ILE A 104 6.37 0.62 1.20
N ILE A 105 6.11 0.92 -0.07
CA ILE A 105 7.14 1.34 -1.02
C ILE A 105 7.74 2.71 -0.65
N GLN A 106 6.90 3.65 -0.24
CA GLN A 106 7.34 4.99 0.15
C GLN A 106 8.31 4.92 1.33
N TYR A 107 7.95 4.21 2.39
CA TYR A 107 8.79 4.09 3.58
C TYR A 107 9.98 3.17 3.37
N SER A 108 9.87 2.13 2.55
CA SER A 108 11.05 1.35 2.11
C SER A 108 12.12 2.24 1.47
N ARG A 109 11.73 3.19 0.61
CA ARG A 109 12.68 4.11 -0.04
C ARG A 109 13.38 5.03 0.95
N GLN A 110 12.73 5.39 2.05
CA GLN A 110 13.27 6.27 3.10
C GLN A 110 14.21 5.54 4.06
N ARG A 111 14.16 4.19 4.11
CA ARG A 111 15.05 3.41 4.97
C ARG A 111 16.50 3.55 4.57
N VAL A 112 17.36 3.46 5.56
CA VAL A 112 18.81 3.29 5.35
C VAL A 112 19.09 1.86 4.89
N GLY A 113 19.94 1.67 3.90
CA GLY A 113 20.31 0.35 3.38
C GLY A 113 20.96 0.44 2.00
N ARG A 114 21.79 -0.55 1.67
CA ARG A 114 22.59 -0.58 0.45
C ARG A 114 21.73 -0.79 -0.81
N THR A 115 20.76 -1.70 -0.77
CA THR A 115 19.93 -2.06 -1.91
C THR A 115 18.45 -1.88 -1.61
N MET A 116 17.66 -1.65 -2.67
CA MET A 116 16.19 -1.52 -2.52
C MET A 116 15.55 -2.83 -2.03
N SER A 117 16.09 -3.99 -2.41
CA SER A 117 15.60 -5.31 -1.96
C SER A 117 15.71 -5.45 -0.44
N ILE A 118 16.85 -5.05 0.16
CA ILE A 118 17.05 -5.09 1.62
C ILE A 118 16.08 -4.15 2.33
N LYS A 119 15.93 -2.92 1.81
CA LYS A 119 15.01 -1.92 2.37
C LYS A 119 13.56 -2.39 2.34
N LEU A 120 13.15 -2.97 1.22
CA LEU A 120 11.80 -3.49 1.02
C LEU A 120 11.52 -4.68 1.92
N ALA A 121 12.45 -5.64 2.00
CA ALA A 121 12.31 -6.80 2.88
C ALA A 121 12.15 -6.39 4.35
N SER A 122 12.99 -5.47 4.83
CA SER A 122 12.91 -4.99 6.21
C SER A 122 11.58 -4.27 6.49
N GLU A 123 11.08 -3.44 5.54
CA GLU A 123 9.78 -2.76 5.73
C GLU A 123 8.61 -3.74 5.75
N ILE A 124 8.64 -4.78 4.89
CA ILE A 124 7.59 -5.80 4.86
C ILE A 124 7.56 -6.59 6.17
N ILE A 125 8.73 -7.02 6.69
CA ILE A 125 8.84 -7.76 7.96
C ILE A 125 8.30 -6.91 9.11
N ASP A 126 8.75 -5.66 9.23
CA ASP A 126 8.32 -4.77 10.31
C ASP A 126 6.81 -4.50 10.25
N THR A 127 6.28 -4.27 9.03
CA THR A 127 4.84 -4.06 8.82
C THR A 127 4.03 -5.32 9.13
N ALA A 128 4.56 -6.52 8.85
CA ALA A 128 3.91 -7.78 9.21
C ALA A 128 3.83 -7.99 10.74
N ASN A 129 4.77 -7.38 11.48
CA ASN A 129 4.81 -7.38 12.94
C ASN A 129 4.10 -6.16 13.58
N ASP A 130 3.31 -5.42 12.81
CA ASP A 130 2.62 -4.18 13.24
C ASP A 130 3.59 -3.08 13.75
N ILE A 131 4.80 -3.03 13.21
CA ILE A 131 5.84 -2.08 13.57
C ILE A 131 6.23 -1.25 12.33
N GLY A 132 6.83 -0.11 12.55
CA GLY A 132 7.43 0.70 11.48
C GLY A 132 6.60 1.89 11.02
N ASN A 133 7.18 2.63 10.07
CA ASN A 133 6.62 3.90 9.61
C ASN A 133 5.35 3.72 8.77
N THR A 134 5.20 2.58 8.10
CA THR A 134 3.98 2.23 7.37
C THR A 134 2.79 2.12 8.31
N ILE A 135 2.95 1.46 9.45
CA ILE A 135 1.89 1.33 10.47
C ILE A 135 1.59 2.67 11.13
N LYS A 136 2.62 3.45 11.47
CA LYS A 136 2.43 4.82 11.98
C LYS A 136 1.59 5.67 11.01
N LYS A 137 1.80 5.53 9.71
CA LYS A 137 1.02 6.26 8.70
C LYS A 137 -0.45 5.82 8.64
N LYS A 138 -0.73 4.54 8.80
CA LYS A 138 -2.09 4.03 8.96
C LYS A 138 -2.75 4.64 10.19
N GLU A 139 -2.07 4.61 11.35
CA GLU A 139 -2.57 5.18 12.60
C GLU A 139 -2.82 6.70 12.51
N GLU A 140 -1.90 7.45 11.89
CA GLU A 140 -2.10 8.88 11.62
C GLU A 140 -3.37 9.13 10.80
N THR A 141 -3.60 8.31 9.76
CA THR A 141 -4.79 8.42 8.92
C THR A 141 -6.06 8.14 9.72
N HIS A 142 -6.04 7.13 10.58
CA HIS A 142 -7.16 6.82 11.48
C HIS A 142 -7.38 7.92 12.52
N LYS A 143 -6.32 8.44 13.16
CA LYS A 143 -6.40 9.56 14.11
C LYS A 143 -6.98 10.83 13.45
N MET A 144 -6.59 11.13 12.20
CA MET A 144 -7.19 12.23 11.46
C MET A 144 -8.67 12.00 11.18
N ALA A 145 -9.08 10.79 10.87
CA ALA A 145 -10.49 10.45 10.66
C ALA A 145 -11.31 10.57 11.95
N ASP A 146 -10.76 10.11 13.06
CA ASP A 146 -11.41 10.22 14.40
C ASP A 146 -11.56 11.67 14.84
N ALA A 147 -10.52 12.50 14.65
CA ALA A 147 -10.59 13.94 14.96
C ALA A 147 -11.67 14.68 14.15
N ASN A 148 -11.96 14.20 12.94
CA ASN A 148 -12.96 14.79 12.05
C ASN A 148 -14.32 14.05 12.09
N LYS A 149 -14.54 13.17 13.07
CA LYS A 149 -15.75 12.35 13.19
C LYS A 149 -17.04 13.18 13.24
N ALA A 150 -17.00 14.39 13.79
CA ALA A 150 -18.14 15.32 13.83
C ALA A 150 -18.67 15.65 12.42
N PHE A 151 -17.83 15.62 11.38
CA PHE A 151 -18.21 15.91 10.00
C PHE A 151 -18.66 14.67 9.21
N ALA A 152 -18.83 13.51 9.85
CA ALA A 152 -19.24 12.28 9.19
C ALA A 152 -20.64 12.37 8.54
N HIS A 153 -21.50 13.24 9.02
CA HIS A 153 -22.83 13.48 8.44
C HIS A 153 -22.79 14.12 7.03
N PHE A 154 -21.66 14.72 6.64
CA PHE A 154 -21.43 15.26 5.29
C PHE A 154 -21.00 14.19 4.27
N ARG A 155 -21.24 12.95 4.53
CA ARG A 155 -20.78 11.80 3.74
C ARG A 155 -21.48 11.63 2.38
N TYR A 156 -22.58 12.34 2.15
CA TYR A 156 -23.44 12.25 0.95
C TYR A 156 -22.82 12.89 -0.30
#